data_e035184a62b365b29b493445865842c0
#
_entry.id   e035184a62b365b29b493445865842c0
#
_cell.length_a   1.000
_cell.length_b   1.000
_cell.length_c   1.000
_cell.angle_alpha   90.00
_cell.angle_beta   90.00
_cell.angle_gamma   90.00
#
_symmetry.space_group_name_H-M   'P 1'
#
loop_
_entity.id
_entity.type
_entity.pdbx_description
1 polymer ?
#
loop_
_entity_poly.entity_id
_entity_poly.type
_entity_poly.pdbx_seq_one_letter_code
_entity_poly.pdbx_strand_id
1 'polypeptide(L)'
;MKKGLMVVVILILASVAHFMYKGVDNVTKPGQKGLSYQEAVAKLSEQVKNIHWTENIVQRRAKIQLGQKQDWKSRLPEIEQFKLVINPPDSPNEVIPEIFVSTEKSGDGTDGLVVEIARDFNAQNKRLSNGKIAKVKIRKIASGTAYEFIASEKYQPDGFSPSNQLWVDMAGAHGVKLTPIRKQWIGNIAGIVMKTSAVNKLKTAYGNADVKTIIDAVAQGKLVMGYTDPFASSTGLNFLVTVLATFAAGDPAKMLSPEVVSSFETFQRGVPFVALTTIQMRESVENDGSLEAFVMEYQTFVNTPSLKAGYEFIPFGPRHDNPLYGIGNISAEKKEALDAFAAFAEQSQYKQAAAKYGFNPTMKYEPSIQTPDGKLLVQAQTLWKEKKDAGRRISAIFLCDISGSMAGNRISQLKKALLGGSEFISPENSI
;
A
#
# COMPACT_ATOMS: atom_id res chain seq x y z
N MET A 1 -14.34 33.70 -12.44
CA MET A 1 -13.32 32.65 -12.55
C MET A 1 -11.88 33.11 -12.21
N LYS A 2 -11.38 34.27 -12.66
CA LYS A 2 -10.00 34.72 -12.39
C LYS A 2 -9.67 34.96 -10.89
N LYS A 3 -10.63 35.42 -10.06
CA LYS A 3 -10.41 35.67 -8.62
C LYS A 3 -10.27 34.40 -7.78
N GLY A 4 -10.97 33.30 -8.13
CA GLY A 4 -10.87 32.01 -7.39
C GLY A 4 -9.55 31.29 -7.64
N LEU A 5 -9.03 31.34 -8.87
CA LEU A 5 -7.75 30.74 -9.22
C LEU A 5 -6.57 31.42 -8.51
N MET A 6 -6.65 32.75 -8.36
CA MET A 6 -5.62 33.54 -7.66
C MET A 6 -5.56 33.20 -6.15
N VAL A 7 -6.69 32.92 -5.51
CA VAL A 7 -6.75 32.52 -4.09
C VAL A 7 -6.13 31.14 -3.87
N VAL A 8 -6.37 30.17 -4.78
CA VAL A 8 -5.80 28.82 -4.69
C VAL A 8 -4.28 28.85 -4.89
N VAL A 9 -3.77 29.64 -5.84
CA VAL A 9 -2.32 29.81 -6.05
C VAL A 9 -1.66 30.45 -4.83
N ILE A 10 -2.29 31.44 -4.19
CA ILE A 10 -1.77 32.07 -2.96
C ILE A 10 -1.76 31.07 -1.78
N LEU A 11 -2.76 30.20 -1.65
CA LEU A 11 -2.79 29.18 -0.59
C LEU A 11 -1.73 28.10 -0.79
N ILE A 12 -1.48 27.67 -2.02
CA ILE A 12 -0.40 26.69 -2.34
C ILE A 12 0.97 27.32 -2.08
N LEU A 13 1.17 28.57 -2.47
CA LEU A 13 2.42 29.30 -2.23
C LEU A 13 2.65 29.58 -0.75
N ALA A 14 1.59 29.82 0.03
CA ALA A 14 1.68 29.97 1.49
C ALA A 14 2.04 28.64 2.18
N SER A 15 1.53 27.50 1.68
CA SER A 15 1.88 26.18 2.19
C SER A 15 3.35 25.83 1.89
N VAL A 16 3.82 26.11 0.67
CA VAL A 16 5.22 25.92 0.26
C VAL A 16 6.16 26.82 1.07
N ALA A 17 5.78 28.08 1.32
CA ALA A 17 6.55 29.00 2.15
C ALA A 17 6.61 28.55 3.62
N HIS A 18 5.52 27.95 4.15
CA HIS A 18 5.50 27.38 5.50
C HIS A 18 6.38 26.13 5.61
N PHE A 19 6.40 25.30 4.58
CA PHE A 19 7.25 24.12 4.51
C PHE A 19 8.75 24.48 4.37
N MET A 20 9.07 25.50 3.55
CA MET A 20 10.42 26.03 3.44
C MET A 20 10.90 26.70 4.74
N TYR A 21 10.02 27.38 5.46
CA TYR A 21 10.35 28.00 6.74
C TYR A 21 10.75 26.97 7.81
N LYS A 22 10.02 25.83 7.93
CA LYS A 22 10.38 24.73 8.84
C LYS A 22 11.64 23.96 8.42
N GLY A 23 11.99 23.96 7.13
CA GLY A 23 13.20 23.30 6.61
C GLY A 23 14.46 24.16 6.72
N VAL A 24 14.33 25.48 6.86
CA VAL A 24 15.46 26.44 6.85
C VAL A 24 16.14 26.57 8.21
N ASP A 25 15.50 26.16 9.31
CA ASP A 25 16.13 26.20 10.63
C ASP A 25 17.37 25.27 10.75
N ASN A 26 17.60 24.39 9.76
CA ASN A 26 18.74 23.46 9.76
C ASN A 26 19.85 23.76 8.72
N VAL A 27 19.76 24.84 7.93
CA VAL A 27 20.73 25.12 6.83
C VAL A 27 21.25 26.56 6.82
N THR A 28 21.10 27.34 7.85
CA THR A 28 21.71 28.67 7.91
C THR A 28 23.17 28.60 8.32
N LYS A 29 24.07 29.10 7.48
CA LYS A 29 25.46 29.39 7.87
C LYS A 29 25.48 30.33 9.08
N PRO A 30 26.36 30.14 10.05
CA PRO A 30 26.46 31.05 11.20
C PRO A 30 26.66 32.49 10.73
N GLY A 31 25.69 33.38 11.04
CA GLY A 31 25.79 34.80 10.74
C GLY A 31 24.75 35.39 9.77
N GLN A 32 23.92 34.59 9.09
CA GLN A 32 22.79 35.10 8.31
C GLN A 32 21.47 34.95 9.07
N LYS A 33 20.82 36.07 9.43
CA LYS A 33 19.42 36.05 9.88
C LYS A 33 18.52 35.60 8.75
N GLY A 34 17.84 34.45 8.93
CA GLY A 34 16.80 34.00 8.03
C GLY A 34 15.67 35.04 7.92
N LEU A 35 14.99 35.07 6.76
CA LEU A 35 13.83 35.94 6.58
C LEU A 35 12.72 35.53 7.56
N SER A 36 12.05 36.51 8.18
CA SER A 36 10.82 36.24 8.91
C SER A 36 9.73 35.74 7.95
N TYR A 37 8.72 35.05 8.48
CA TYR A 37 7.58 34.56 7.67
C TYR A 37 6.94 35.70 6.84
N GLN A 38 6.77 36.90 7.44
CA GLN A 38 6.20 38.05 6.75
C GLN A 38 7.10 38.55 5.62
N GLU A 39 8.42 38.62 5.82
CA GLU A 39 9.39 38.97 4.78
C GLU A 39 9.46 37.96 3.66
N ALA A 40 9.37 36.67 3.98
CA ALA A 40 9.34 35.58 2.98
C ALA A 40 8.07 35.68 2.12
N VAL A 41 6.90 35.91 2.74
CA VAL A 41 5.62 36.09 2.03
C VAL A 41 5.62 37.36 1.18
N ALA A 42 6.17 38.46 1.67
CA ALA A 42 6.29 39.71 0.91
C ALA A 42 7.18 39.53 -0.32
N LYS A 43 8.36 38.89 -0.16
CA LYS A 43 9.30 38.59 -1.26
C LYS A 43 8.71 37.67 -2.30
N LEU A 44 7.97 36.65 -1.85
CA LEU A 44 7.28 35.69 -2.74
C LEU A 44 6.15 36.42 -3.53
N SER A 45 5.38 37.28 -2.86
CA SER A 45 4.33 38.08 -3.50
C SER A 45 4.88 39.06 -4.52
N GLU A 46 6.06 39.63 -4.28
CA GLU A 46 6.78 40.47 -5.24
C GLU A 46 7.26 39.66 -6.46
N GLN A 47 7.80 38.50 -6.25
CA GLN A 47 8.21 37.59 -7.34
C GLN A 47 7.02 37.14 -8.18
N VAL A 48 5.89 36.82 -7.57
CA VAL A 48 4.65 36.43 -8.28
C VAL A 48 4.11 37.62 -9.13
N LYS A 49 4.23 38.86 -8.67
CA LYS A 49 3.85 40.04 -9.47
C LYS A 49 4.73 40.24 -10.71
N ASN A 50 5.97 39.77 -10.67
CA ASN A 50 6.94 39.85 -11.77
C ASN A 50 6.84 38.71 -12.76
N ILE A 51 5.93 37.72 -12.56
CA ILE A 51 5.66 36.66 -13.52
C ILE A 51 4.83 37.23 -14.67
N HIS A 52 5.47 37.50 -15.79
CA HIS A 52 4.79 37.87 -17.03
C HIS A 52 4.24 36.62 -17.71
N TRP A 53 2.92 36.48 -17.70
CA TRP A 53 2.25 35.44 -18.48
C TRP A 53 2.28 35.82 -19.96
N THR A 54 3.06 35.11 -20.76
CA THR A 54 2.98 35.27 -22.22
C THR A 54 1.71 34.59 -22.72
N GLU A 55 0.86 35.34 -23.45
CA GLU A 55 -0.38 34.79 -24.05
C GLU A 55 -0.10 33.72 -25.14
N ASN A 56 1.13 33.62 -25.59
CA ASN A 56 1.58 32.59 -26.54
C ASN A 56 1.95 31.28 -25.86
N ILE A 57 1.00 30.68 -25.15
CA ILE A 57 1.12 29.30 -24.69
C ILE A 57 0.93 28.40 -25.92
N VAL A 58 2.02 27.84 -26.42
CA VAL A 58 1.93 26.73 -27.37
C VAL A 58 1.34 25.53 -26.65
N GLN A 59 0.02 25.40 -26.68
CA GLN A 59 -0.67 24.22 -26.18
C GLN A 59 -0.32 23.02 -27.08
N ARG A 60 0.69 22.26 -26.68
CA ARG A 60 0.93 20.93 -27.24
C ARG A 60 -0.08 19.99 -26.60
N ARG A 61 -1.21 19.79 -27.26
CA ARG A 61 -2.19 18.77 -26.85
C ARG A 61 -1.62 17.41 -27.24
N ALA A 62 -1.06 16.69 -26.27
CA ALA A 62 -0.90 15.25 -26.41
C ALA A 62 -2.29 14.62 -26.17
N LYS A 63 -2.81 13.86 -27.14
CA LYS A 63 -3.99 13.04 -26.92
C LYS A 63 -3.55 11.80 -26.17
N ILE A 64 -3.72 11.79 -24.85
CA ILE A 64 -3.63 10.58 -24.04
C ILE A 64 -5.05 9.98 -24.06
N GLN A 65 -5.18 8.75 -24.53
CA GLN A 65 -6.43 8.01 -24.37
C GLN A 65 -6.47 7.48 -22.94
N LEU A 66 -7.33 8.07 -22.12
CA LEU A 66 -7.55 7.64 -20.74
C LEU A 66 -8.26 6.28 -20.74
N GLY A 67 -7.92 5.42 -19.77
CA GLY A 67 -8.57 4.13 -19.57
C GLY A 67 -8.22 3.03 -20.58
N GLN A 68 -7.25 3.23 -21.48
CA GLN A 68 -6.74 2.12 -22.30
C GLN A 68 -6.00 1.11 -21.41
N LYS A 69 -6.42 -0.15 -21.50
CA LYS A 69 -5.71 -1.26 -20.83
C LYS A 69 -4.35 -1.44 -21.51
N GLN A 70 -3.29 -1.03 -20.85
CA GLN A 70 -1.95 -1.44 -21.24
C GLN A 70 -1.71 -2.89 -20.80
N ASP A 71 -0.83 -3.58 -21.53
CA ASP A 71 -0.34 -4.89 -21.10
C ASP A 71 0.34 -4.77 -19.72
N TRP A 72 0.03 -5.69 -18.82
CA TRP A 72 0.60 -5.73 -17.47
C TRP A 72 2.13 -5.63 -17.47
N LYS A 73 2.80 -6.35 -18.37
CA LYS A 73 4.27 -6.37 -18.47
C LYS A 73 4.85 -5.00 -18.81
N SER A 74 4.20 -4.24 -19.68
CA SER A 74 4.68 -2.93 -20.09
C SER A 74 4.49 -1.87 -19.01
N ARG A 75 3.47 -2.04 -18.16
CA ARG A 75 3.12 -1.12 -17.08
C ARG A 75 4.04 -1.25 -15.86
N LEU A 76 4.43 -2.49 -15.53
CA LEU A 76 5.29 -2.74 -14.38
C LEU A 76 6.68 -2.13 -14.57
N PRO A 77 7.25 -1.50 -13.53
CA PRO A 77 8.63 -1.02 -13.56
C PRO A 77 9.64 -2.18 -13.67
N GLU A 78 10.91 -1.86 -13.80
CA GLU A 78 11.96 -2.88 -13.76
C GLU A 78 12.12 -3.40 -12.31
N ILE A 79 12.37 -4.71 -12.16
CA ILE A 79 12.42 -5.36 -10.85
C ILE A 79 13.53 -4.81 -9.93
N GLU A 80 14.59 -4.26 -10.54
CA GLU A 80 15.73 -3.65 -9.84
C GLU A 80 15.35 -2.40 -9.05
N GLN A 81 14.20 -1.80 -9.31
CA GLN A 81 13.66 -0.69 -8.50
C GLN A 81 13.22 -1.15 -7.11
N PHE A 82 12.98 -2.45 -6.94
CA PHE A 82 12.64 -3.05 -5.65
C PHE A 82 13.88 -3.66 -5.01
N LYS A 83 14.27 -3.10 -3.87
CA LYS A 83 15.54 -3.41 -3.21
C LYS A 83 15.62 -4.86 -2.73
N LEU A 84 16.72 -5.56 -3.06
CA LEU A 84 17.15 -6.73 -2.32
C LEU A 84 17.73 -6.28 -0.97
N VAL A 85 16.98 -6.50 0.11
CA VAL A 85 17.38 -6.11 1.48
C VAL A 85 18.28 -7.16 2.13
N ILE A 86 18.20 -8.41 1.66
CA ILE A 86 19.16 -9.48 1.92
C ILE A 86 19.59 -10.02 0.56
N ASN A 87 20.90 -9.96 0.29
CA ASN A 87 21.47 -10.35 -1.00
C ASN A 87 22.85 -11.00 -0.81
N PRO A 88 22.92 -12.26 -0.35
CA PRO A 88 24.17 -13.00 -0.33
C PRO A 88 24.69 -13.18 -1.76
N PRO A 89 26.02 -13.21 -1.97
CA PRO A 89 26.60 -13.47 -3.28
C PRO A 89 26.24 -14.87 -3.75
N ASP A 90 26.09 -15.06 -5.06
CA ASP A 90 25.86 -16.36 -5.65
C ASP A 90 27.10 -17.26 -5.52
N SER A 91 26.88 -18.54 -5.19
CA SER A 91 27.91 -19.54 -5.02
C SER A 91 27.45 -20.90 -5.55
N PRO A 92 28.28 -21.67 -6.26
CA PRO A 92 27.90 -22.98 -6.81
C PRO A 92 27.60 -24.01 -5.70
N ASN A 93 28.13 -23.80 -4.48
CA ASN A 93 27.92 -24.69 -3.33
C ASN A 93 26.71 -24.24 -2.45
N GLU A 94 25.94 -23.27 -2.91
CA GLU A 94 24.81 -22.73 -2.17
C GLU A 94 23.51 -22.83 -2.98
N VAL A 95 22.39 -22.94 -2.29
CA VAL A 95 21.04 -22.85 -2.84
C VAL A 95 20.40 -21.60 -2.28
N ILE A 96 20.15 -20.61 -3.13
CA ILE A 96 19.75 -19.25 -2.71
C ILE A 96 18.44 -18.86 -3.40
N PRO A 97 17.27 -19.34 -2.90
CA PRO A 97 16.00 -18.85 -3.42
C PRO A 97 15.79 -17.35 -3.12
N GLU A 98 15.29 -16.60 -4.12
CA GLU A 98 14.82 -15.24 -3.94
C GLU A 98 13.36 -15.26 -3.50
N ILE A 99 13.04 -14.53 -2.44
CA ILE A 99 11.70 -14.43 -1.86
C ILE A 99 11.20 -12.99 -1.98
N PHE A 100 10.04 -12.77 -2.59
CA PHE A 100 9.29 -11.54 -2.49
C PHE A 100 8.60 -11.47 -1.13
N VAL A 101 8.88 -10.43 -0.37
CA VAL A 101 8.38 -10.25 1.00
C VAL A 101 7.73 -8.88 1.11
N SER A 102 6.53 -8.85 1.67
CA SER A 102 5.76 -7.62 1.89
C SER A 102 6.47 -6.63 2.83
N THR A 103 6.18 -5.35 2.62
CA THR A 103 6.96 -4.23 3.16
C THR A 103 6.95 -4.12 4.67
N GLU A 104 5.85 -4.52 5.34
CA GLU A 104 5.66 -4.43 6.79
C GLU A 104 6.49 -5.44 7.60
N LYS A 105 7.15 -6.40 6.93
CA LYS A 105 8.05 -7.37 7.58
C LYS A 105 9.42 -7.48 6.92
N SER A 106 9.67 -6.68 5.88
CA SER A 106 10.96 -6.61 5.17
C SER A 106 11.56 -5.20 5.15
N GLY A 107 11.13 -4.34 6.09
CA GLY A 107 11.65 -3.00 6.32
C GLY A 107 12.79 -2.95 7.34
N ASP A 108 12.80 -1.89 8.13
CA ASP A 108 13.76 -1.65 9.20
C ASP A 108 13.05 -1.64 10.57
N GLY A 109 13.78 -1.87 11.65
CA GLY A 109 13.22 -1.88 13.01
C GLY A 109 12.09 -2.89 13.17
N THR A 110 10.96 -2.48 13.71
CA THR A 110 9.79 -3.36 13.92
C THR A 110 9.15 -3.87 12.64
N ASP A 111 9.46 -3.25 11.50
CA ASP A 111 9.04 -3.70 10.17
C ASP A 111 10.07 -4.66 9.53
N GLY A 112 11.17 -5.01 10.23
CA GLY A 112 12.31 -5.75 9.71
C GLY A 112 12.40 -7.21 10.15
N LEU A 113 11.36 -7.80 10.70
CA LEU A 113 11.40 -9.15 11.29
C LEU A 113 12.00 -10.21 10.35
N VAL A 114 11.54 -10.27 9.09
CA VAL A 114 12.02 -11.27 8.13
C VAL A 114 13.45 -10.97 7.69
N VAL A 115 13.88 -9.72 7.70
CA VAL A 115 15.26 -9.31 7.39
C VAL A 115 16.22 -9.80 8.47
N GLU A 116 15.83 -9.65 9.74
CA GLU A 116 16.57 -10.17 10.88
C GLU A 116 16.72 -11.69 10.79
N ILE A 117 15.60 -12.40 10.64
CA ILE A 117 15.58 -13.87 10.51
C ILE A 117 16.44 -14.35 9.34
N ALA A 118 16.34 -13.69 8.18
CA ALA A 118 17.09 -14.07 6.98
C ALA A 118 18.60 -13.86 7.13
N ARG A 119 19.00 -12.78 7.82
CA ARG A 119 20.43 -12.54 8.14
C ARG A 119 21.00 -13.65 9.01
N ASP A 120 20.29 -13.99 10.06
CA ASP A 120 20.70 -15.02 11.01
C ASP A 120 20.70 -16.42 10.37
N PHE A 121 19.68 -16.73 9.57
CA PHE A 121 19.61 -17.98 8.79
C PHE A 121 20.81 -18.12 7.84
N ASN A 122 21.11 -17.07 7.09
CA ASN A 122 22.23 -17.09 6.15
C ASN A 122 23.59 -17.25 6.86
N ALA A 123 23.73 -16.74 8.09
CA ALA A 123 24.94 -16.88 8.89
C ALA A 123 25.15 -18.32 9.42
N GLN A 124 24.07 -19.13 9.55
CA GLN A 124 24.18 -20.49 10.07
C GLN A 124 24.77 -21.51 9.10
N ASN A 125 24.85 -21.19 7.80
CA ASN A 125 25.32 -22.10 6.76
C ASN A 125 24.64 -23.50 6.83
N LYS A 126 23.31 -23.51 6.95
CA LYS A 126 22.50 -24.73 7.04
C LYS A 126 22.72 -25.63 5.83
N ARG A 127 23.14 -26.89 6.05
CA ARG A 127 23.31 -27.85 4.97
C ARG A 127 21.97 -28.49 4.58
N LEU A 128 21.75 -28.61 3.27
CA LEU A 128 20.65 -29.34 2.65
C LEU A 128 21.02 -30.83 2.47
N SER A 129 20.03 -31.63 2.07
CA SER A 129 20.19 -33.07 1.83
C SER A 129 21.25 -33.41 0.77
N ASN A 130 21.43 -32.52 -0.22
CA ASN A 130 22.45 -32.64 -1.26
C ASN A 130 23.84 -32.10 -0.87
N GLY A 131 24.05 -31.71 0.40
CA GLY A 131 25.30 -31.19 0.94
C GLY A 131 25.55 -29.69 0.68
N LYS A 132 24.78 -29.03 -0.19
CA LYS A 132 24.88 -27.58 -0.43
C LYS A 132 24.39 -26.79 0.79
N ILE A 133 24.77 -25.53 0.87
CA ILE A 133 24.36 -24.62 1.94
C ILE A 133 23.10 -23.86 1.50
N ALA A 134 22.09 -23.85 2.37
CA ALA A 134 20.90 -23.03 2.18
C ALA A 134 21.12 -21.60 2.61
N LYS A 135 20.77 -20.64 1.75
CA LYS A 135 20.64 -19.23 2.04
C LYS A 135 19.36 -18.69 1.41
N VAL A 136 18.99 -17.46 1.70
CA VAL A 136 17.84 -16.78 1.07
C VAL A 136 18.22 -15.37 0.63
N LYS A 137 17.66 -14.91 -0.49
CA LYS A 137 17.59 -13.51 -0.90
C LYS A 137 16.21 -12.96 -0.55
N ILE A 138 16.13 -11.76 0.01
CA ILE A 138 14.87 -11.10 0.34
C ILE A 138 14.74 -9.83 -0.48
N ARG A 139 13.69 -9.78 -1.30
CA ARG A 139 13.29 -8.56 -2.00
C ARG A 139 12.10 -7.93 -1.32
N LYS A 140 12.28 -6.66 -0.90
CA LYS A 140 11.21 -5.85 -0.31
C LYS A 140 10.30 -5.31 -1.42
N ILE A 141 9.04 -5.75 -1.43
CA ILE A 141 8.05 -5.36 -2.45
C ILE A 141 6.64 -5.43 -1.87
N ALA A 142 5.78 -4.47 -2.19
CA ALA A 142 4.39 -4.49 -1.76
C ALA A 142 3.66 -5.72 -2.34
N SER A 143 2.76 -6.32 -1.55
CA SER A 143 2.10 -7.58 -1.91
C SER A 143 1.38 -7.54 -3.25
N GLY A 144 0.68 -6.44 -3.56
CA GLY A 144 -0.02 -6.27 -4.84
C GLY A 144 0.94 -6.16 -6.02
N THR A 145 2.00 -5.37 -5.88
CA THR A 145 3.04 -5.25 -6.93
C THR A 145 3.76 -6.58 -7.15
N ALA A 146 4.07 -7.32 -6.07
CA ALA A 146 4.63 -8.66 -6.15
C ALA A 146 3.72 -9.62 -6.93
N TYR A 147 2.43 -9.60 -6.60
CA TYR A 147 1.41 -10.36 -7.32
C TYR A 147 1.37 -10.01 -8.82
N GLU A 148 1.41 -8.72 -9.19
CA GLU A 148 1.40 -8.30 -10.58
C GLU A 148 2.62 -8.79 -11.36
N PHE A 149 3.81 -8.77 -10.77
CA PHE A 149 5.02 -9.37 -11.38
C PHE A 149 4.87 -10.86 -11.62
N ILE A 150 4.36 -11.58 -10.61
CA ILE A 150 4.18 -13.04 -10.67
C ILE A 150 3.10 -13.41 -11.68
N ALA A 151 1.92 -12.79 -11.61
CA ALA A 151 0.78 -13.11 -12.46
C ALA A 151 0.98 -12.71 -13.93
N SER A 152 1.74 -11.64 -14.19
CA SER A 152 2.12 -11.22 -15.55
C SER A 152 3.31 -12.00 -16.12
N GLU A 153 3.98 -12.80 -15.31
CA GLU A 153 5.23 -13.48 -15.66
C GLU A 153 6.36 -12.55 -16.10
N LYS A 154 6.28 -11.24 -15.72
CA LYS A 154 7.37 -10.29 -15.99
C LYS A 154 8.61 -10.64 -15.16
N TYR A 155 8.41 -11.11 -13.93
CA TYR A 155 9.44 -11.63 -13.06
C TYR A 155 8.86 -12.66 -12.10
N GLN A 156 9.55 -13.79 -11.96
CA GLN A 156 9.14 -14.86 -11.04
C GLN A 156 10.22 -15.09 -9.98
N PRO A 157 9.95 -14.75 -8.69
CA PRO A 157 10.81 -15.15 -7.60
C PRO A 157 10.66 -16.66 -7.35
N ASP A 158 11.55 -17.24 -6.55
CA ASP A 158 11.41 -18.63 -6.10
C ASP A 158 10.37 -18.76 -4.98
N GLY A 159 10.20 -17.71 -4.18
CA GLY A 159 9.26 -17.65 -3.07
C GLY A 159 8.44 -16.37 -3.04
N PHE A 160 7.23 -16.46 -2.48
CA PHE A 160 6.31 -15.34 -2.29
C PHE A 160 5.70 -15.39 -0.90
N SER A 161 5.91 -14.32 -0.13
CA SER A 161 5.32 -14.13 1.19
C SER A 161 4.60 -12.79 1.25
N PRO A 162 3.35 -12.71 0.76
CA PRO A 162 2.49 -11.55 0.95
C PRO A 162 1.99 -11.45 2.39
N SER A 163 1.27 -10.37 2.73
CA SER A 163 0.69 -10.23 4.06
C SER A 163 -0.49 -11.17 4.30
N ASN A 164 -1.23 -11.56 3.25
CA ASN A 164 -2.38 -12.45 3.38
C ASN A 164 -2.51 -13.45 2.22
N GLN A 165 -3.38 -14.42 2.41
CA GLN A 165 -3.64 -15.51 1.45
C GLN A 165 -4.32 -15.01 0.17
N LEU A 166 -5.05 -13.88 0.19
CA LEU A 166 -5.83 -13.40 -0.95
C LEU A 166 -4.97 -13.22 -2.22
N TRP A 167 -3.75 -12.71 -2.08
CA TRP A 167 -2.82 -12.54 -3.20
C TRP A 167 -2.36 -13.86 -3.81
N VAL A 168 -2.20 -14.88 -2.98
CA VAL A 168 -1.85 -16.24 -3.42
C VAL A 168 -3.00 -16.86 -4.22
N ASP A 169 -4.22 -16.69 -3.72
CA ASP A 169 -5.43 -17.20 -4.39
C ASP A 169 -5.65 -16.51 -5.74
N MET A 170 -5.41 -15.20 -5.82
CA MET A 170 -5.44 -14.44 -7.07
C MET A 170 -4.37 -14.90 -8.05
N ALA A 171 -3.14 -15.15 -7.59
CA ALA A 171 -2.07 -15.68 -8.44
C ALA A 171 -2.44 -17.07 -9.00
N GLY A 172 -3.02 -17.94 -8.16
CA GLY A 172 -3.56 -19.22 -8.58
C GLY A 172 -4.66 -19.10 -9.62
N ALA A 173 -5.55 -18.11 -9.51
CA ALA A 173 -6.61 -17.83 -10.48
C ALA A 173 -6.06 -17.40 -11.86
N HIS A 174 -4.85 -16.86 -11.92
CA HIS A 174 -4.11 -16.58 -13.16
C HIS A 174 -3.26 -17.75 -13.66
N GLY A 175 -3.41 -18.95 -13.07
CA GLY A 175 -2.71 -20.15 -13.51
C GLY A 175 -1.29 -20.29 -12.98
N VAL A 176 -0.85 -19.44 -12.05
CA VAL A 176 0.46 -19.58 -11.42
C VAL A 176 0.51 -20.86 -10.59
N LYS A 177 1.53 -21.69 -10.84
CA LYS A 177 1.76 -22.88 -10.01
C LYS A 177 2.30 -22.44 -8.64
N LEU A 178 1.65 -22.92 -7.59
CA LEU A 178 1.91 -22.52 -6.21
C LEU A 178 2.23 -23.76 -5.38
N THR A 179 3.37 -23.75 -4.71
CA THR A 179 3.79 -24.83 -3.79
C THR A 179 3.74 -24.30 -2.37
N PRO A 180 2.80 -24.73 -1.51
CA PRO A 180 2.72 -24.25 -0.14
C PRO A 180 3.96 -24.69 0.67
N ILE A 181 4.62 -23.73 1.30
CA ILE A 181 5.70 -23.93 2.28
C ILE A 181 5.11 -23.76 3.69
N ARG A 182 4.45 -22.64 3.93
CA ARG A 182 3.65 -22.37 5.15
C ARG A 182 2.41 -21.58 4.77
N LYS A 183 1.23 -22.09 5.11
CA LYS A 183 -0.04 -21.34 4.93
C LYS A 183 -0.22 -20.25 5.99
N GLN A 184 0.29 -20.49 7.18
CA GLN A 184 0.34 -19.55 8.30
C GLN A 184 1.78 -19.52 8.77
N TRP A 185 2.46 -18.40 8.58
CA TRP A 185 3.88 -18.28 8.91
C TRP A 185 4.12 -17.25 10.01
N ILE A 186 3.68 -16.02 9.80
CA ILE A 186 3.79 -14.91 10.75
C ILE A 186 2.41 -14.25 10.85
N GLY A 187 1.70 -14.45 11.99
CA GLY A 187 0.33 -13.98 12.16
C GLY A 187 0.23 -12.47 12.27
N ASN A 188 -0.78 -11.88 11.64
CA ASN A 188 -1.18 -10.49 11.81
C ASN A 188 -2.70 -10.36 11.60
N ILE A 189 -3.27 -9.18 11.85
CA ILE A 189 -4.69 -8.90 11.68
C ILE A 189 -4.84 -7.51 11.05
N ALA A 190 -5.73 -7.37 10.07
CA ALA A 190 -6.16 -6.07 9.58
C ALA A 190 -7.27 -5.51 10.49
N GLY A 191 -7.30 -4.20 10.66
CA GLY A 191 -8.32 -3.54 11.46
C GLY A 191 -8.61 -2.12 11.01
N ILE A 192 -9.78 -1.63 11.41
CA ILE A 192 -10.13 -0.23 11.38
C ILE A 192 -9.58 0.40 12.65
N VAL A 193 -8.68 1.36 12.51
CA VAL A 193 -8.19 2.20 13.59
C VAL A 193 -9.08 3.43 13.63
N MET A 194 -9.76 3.64 14.74
CA MET A 194 -10.80 4.65 14.85
C MET A 194 -10.63 5.49 16.11
N LYS A 195 -10.84 6.80 16.01
CA LYS A 195 -10.82 7.69 17.18
C LYS A 195 -11.85 7.21 18.21
N THR A 196 -11.43 7.09 19.46
CA THR A 196 -12.33 6.66 20.55
C THR A 196 -13.59 7.53 20.66
N SER A 197 -13.46 8.83 20.37
CA SER A 197 -14.61 9.75 20.31
C SER A 197 -15.62 9.36 19.22
N ALA A 198 -15.14 8.91 18.06
CA ALA A 198 -15.98 8.46 16.96
C ALA A 198 -16.61 7.08 17.26
N VAL A 199 -15.86 6.17 17.90
CA VAL A 199 -16.42 4.89 18.41
C VAL A 199 -17.57 5.16 19.37
N ASN A 200 -17.40 6.07 20.32
CA ASN A 200 -18.44 6.42 21.28
C ASN A 200 -19.66 7.07 20.62
N LYS A 201 -19.47 7.92 19.60
CA LYS A 201 -20.59 8.45 18.81
C LYS A 201 -21.40 7.34 18.14
N LEU A 202 -20.72 6.34 17.53
CA LEU A 202 -21.43 5.22 16.89
C LEU A 202 -22.13 4.34 17.92
N LYS A 203 -21.50 4.02 19.03
CA LYS A 203 -22.15 3.27 20.14
C LYS A 203 -23.39 3.98 20.67
N THR A 204 -23.36 5.30 20.80
CA THR A 204 -24.52 6.08 21.25
C THR A 204 -25.63 6.11 20.21
N ALA A 205 -25.27 6.24 18.90
CA ALA A 205 -26.26 6.38 17.84
C ALA A 205 -26.88 5.03 17.39
N TYR A 206 -26.09 3.94 17.44
CA TYR A 206 -26.44 2.65 16.84
C TYR A 206 -26.35 1.46 17.81
N GLY A 207 -25.94 1.67 19.05
CA GLY A 207 -25.76 0.62 20.07
C GLY A 207 -24.43 -0.13 19.97
N ASN A 208 -23.72 -0.05 18.85
CA ASN A 208 -22.41 -0.69 18.64
C ASN A 208 -21.53 0.13 17.68
N ALA A 209 -20.29 -0.32 17.49
CA ALA A 209 -19.35 0.20 16.50
C ALA A 209 -18.62 -0.97 15.80
N ASP A 210 -19.39 -1.97 15.38
CA ASP A 210 -18.87 -3.09 14.59
C ASP A 210 -18.57 -2.66 13.13
N VAL A 211 -17.95 -3.55 12.38
CA VAL A 211 -17.52 -3.29 10.98
C VAL A 211 -18.71 -2.88 10.10
N LYS A 212 -19.87 -3.52 10.26
CA LYS A 212 -21.06 -3.18 9.50
C LYS A 212 -21.56 -1.78 9.82
N THR A 213 -21.67 -1.43 11.10
CA THR A 213 -22.07 -0.10 11.56
C THR A 213 -21.13 0.99 11.04
N ILE A 214 -19.82 0.73 11.05
CA ILE A 214 -18.82 1.65 10.52
C ILE A 214 -19.02 1.88 9.02
N ILE A 215 -19.16 0.80 8.23
CA ILE A 215 -19.39 0.88 6.78
C ILE A 215 -20.67 1.66 6.47
N ASP A 216 -21.77 1.37 7.18
CA ASP A 216 -23.04 2.07 7.03
C ASP A 216 -22.93 3.56 7.40
N ALA A 217 -22.18 3.90 8.45
CA ALA A 217 -21.96 5.28 8.84
C ALA A 217 -21.15 6.07 7.81
N VAL A 218 -20.15 5.44 7.17
CA VAL A 218 -19.39 6.04 6.06
C VAL A 218 -20.31 6.27 4.86
N ALA A 219 -21.10 5.28 4.47
CA ALA A 219 -22.05 5.38 3.36
C ALA A 219 -23.09 6.50 3.59
N GLN A 220 -23.47 6.77 4.83
CA GLN A 220 -24.37 7.85 5.22
C GLN A 220 -23.68 9.22 5.41
N GLY A 221 -22.37 9.32 5.22
CA GLY A 221 -21.60 10.54 5.43
C GLY A 221 -21.47 10.97 6.90
N LYS A 222 -21.69 10.05 7.85
CA LYS A 222 -21.66 10.30 9.30
C LYS A 222 -20.29 10.00 9.93
N LEU A 223 -19.39 9.38 9.17
CA LEU A 223 -18.04 9.04 9.59
C LEU A 223 -17.07 9.32 8.43
N VAL A 224 -15.98 10.04 8.72
CA VAL A 224 -14.91 10.31 7.76
C VAL A 224 -13.85 9.23 7.86
N MET A 225 -13.76 8.38 6.83
CA MET A 225 -12.88 7.24 6.82
C MET A 225 -11.99 7.21 5.58
N GLY A 226 -10.71 6.82 5.76
CA GLY A 226 -9.79 6.48 4.68
C GLY A 226 -9.43 4.99 4.67
N TYR A 227 -9.00 4.48 3.51
CA TYR A 227 -8.45 3.13 3.43
C TYR A 227 -7.30 3.05 2.42
N THR A 228 -6.70 1.88 2.22
CA THR A 228 -5.55 1.71 1.34
C THR A 228 -5.95 1.07 0.01
N ASP A 229 -5.17 1.35 -1.04
CA ASP A 229 -5.41 0.89 -2.40
C ASP A 229 -5.45 -0.65 -2.48
N PRO A 230 -6.57 -1.26 -2.94
CA PRO A 230 -6.71 -2.71 -3.05
C PRO A 230 -5.79 -3.37 -4.07
N PHE A 231 -5.17 -2.62 -4.98
CA PHE A 231 -4.19 -3.16 -5.95
C PHE A 231 -2.79 -3.25 -5.37
N ALA A 232 -2.46 -2.44 -4.36
CA ALA A 232 -1.11 -2.40 -3.77
C ALA A 232 -1.06 -3.02 -2.36
N SER A 233 -2.07 -2.75 -1.54
CA SER A 233 -2.10 -3.05 -0.11
C SER A 233 -2.95 -4.26 0.22
N SER A 234 -2.39 -5.20 0.98
CA SER A 234 -3.13 -6.35 1.52
C SER A 234 -4.29 -5.92 2.42
N THR A 235 -4.10 -4.87 3.22
CA THR A 235 -5.14 -4.31 4.08
C THR A 235 -6.25 -3.67 3.24
N GLY A 236 -5.89 -3.01 2.14
CA GLY A 236 -6.86 -2.43 1.19
C GLY A 236 -7.68 -3.50 0.47
N LEU A 237 -7.03 -4.55 -0.04
CA LEU A 237 -7.74 -5.67 -0.67
C LEU A 237 -8.66 -6.37 0.32
N ASN A 238 -8.18 -6.64 1.54
CA ASN A 238 -8.98 -7.23 2.60
C ASN A 238 -10.19 -6.35 2.95
N PHE A 239 -9.99 -5.03 3.05
CA PHE A 239 -11.06 -4.09 3.33
C PHE A 239 -12.10 -4.03 2.22
N LEU A 240 -11.69 -3.97 0.96
CA LEU A 240 -12.59 -4.06 -0.19
C LEU A 240 -13.49 -5.29 -0.13
N VAL A 241 -12.88 -6.46 0.08
CA VAL A 241 -13.60 -7.74 0.22
C VAL A 241 -14.58 -7.69 1.40
N THR A 242 -14.16 -7.12 2.52
CA THR A 242 -15.01 -6.99 3.72
C THR A 242 -16.21 -6.07 3.46
N VAL A 243 -16.02 -4.94 2.77
CA VAL A 243 -17.11 -4.02 2.41
C VAL A 243 -18.12 -4.71 1.50
N LEU A 244 -17.63 -5.35 0.42
CA LEU A 244 -18.51 -6.06 -0.53
C LEU A 244 -19.26 -7.22 0.13
N ALA A 245 -18.57 -8.02 0.97
CA ALA A 245 -19.19 -9.11 1.72
C ALA A 245 -20.23 -8.61 2.72
N THR A 246 -19.99 -7.46 3.37
CA THR A 246 -20.94 -6.82 4.29
C THR A 246 -22.24 -6.44 3.57
N PHE A 247 -22.13 -5.81 2.39
CA PHE A 247 -23.31 -5.47 1.60
C PHE A 247 -23.99 -6.71 0.98
N ALA A 248 -23.24 -7.77 0.72
CA ALA A 248 -23.76 -9.06 0.26
C ALA A 248 -24.34 -9.93 1.38
N ALA A 249 -24.43 -9.43 2.62
CA ALA A 249 -24.83 -10.19 3.81
C ALA A 249 -24.03 -11.50 4.00
N GLY A 250 -22.76 -11.50 3.65
CA GLY A 250 -21.84 -12.63 3.77
C GLY A 250 -21.91 -13.66 2.64
N ASP A 251 -22.75 -13.46 1.62
CA ASP A 251 -22.90 -14.37 0.48
C ASP A 251 -21.92 -14.00 -0.64
N PRO A 252 -20.84 -14.80 -0.90
CA PRO A 252 -19.87 -14.50 -1.96
C PRO A 252 -20.49 -14.41 -3.35
N ALA A 253 -21.55 -15.15 -3.64
CA ALA A 253 -22.21 -15.15 -4.94
C ALA A 253 -22.91 -13.80 -5.25
N LYS A 254 -23.20 -13.02 -4.21
CA LYS A 254 -23.87 -11.70 -4.33
C LYS A 254 -22.89 -10.52 -4.28
N MET A 255 -21.60 -10.74 -4.00
CA MET A 255 -20.64 -9.65 -3.81
C MET A 255 -20.52 -8.69 -5.01
N LEU A 256 -20.87 -9.13 -6.21
CA LEU A 256 -20.86 -8.31 -7.43
C LEU A 256 -22.27 -8.09 -8.00
N SER A 257 -23.33 -8.31 -7.23
CA SER A 257 -24.69 -8.03 -7.67
C SER A 257 -24.91 -6.52 -7.85
N PRO A 258 -25.87 -6.11 -8.71
CA PRO A 258 -26.16 -4.69 -8.93
C PRO A 258 -26.46 -3.92 -7.64
N GLU A 259 -27.12 -4.55 -6.67
CA GLU A 259 -27.48 -3.95 -5.38
C GLU A 259 -26.23 -3.70 -4.53
N VAL A 260 -25.30 -4.66 -4.50
CA VAL A 260 -24.01 -4.52 -3.79
C VAL A 260 -23.15 -3.46 -4.47
N VAL A 261 -23.09 -3.44 -5.81
CA VAL A 261 -22.37 -2.42 -6.57
C VAL A 261 -22.90 -1.02 -6.24
N SER A 262 -24.22 -0.82 -6.22
CA SER A 262 -24.84 0.46 -5.87
C SER A 262 -24.54 0.89 -4.42
N SER A 263 -24.58 -0.07 -3.49
CA SER A 263 -24.22 0.18 -2.09
C SER A 263 -22.75 0.55 -1.94
N PHE A 264 -21.87 -0.12 -2.68
CA PHE A 264 -20.43 0.18 -2.73
C PHE A 264 -20.14 1.57 -3.30
N GLU A 265 -20.80 1.97 -4.38
CA GLU A 265 -20.71 3.34 -4.92
C GLU A 265 -21.12 4.39 -3.90
N THR A 266 -22.20 4.11 -3.15
CA THR A 266 -22.66 5.01 -2.09
C THR A 266 -21.64 5.12 -0.96
N PHE A 267 -21.05 4.00 -0.54
CA PHE A 267 -19.94 3.97 0.42
C PHE A 267 -18.73 4.79 -0.08
N GLN A 268 -18.32 4.60 -1.33
CA GLN A 268 -17.18 5.31 -1.93
C GLN A 268 -17.35 6.84 -1.94
N ARG A 269 -18.58 7.36 -2.05
CA ARG A 269 -18.85 8.80 -1.92
C ARG A 269 -18.48 9.35 -0.56
N GLY A 270 -18.57 8.54 0.48
CA GLY A 270 -18.20 8.90 1.85
C GLY A 270 -16.70 8.79 2.14
N VAL A 271 -15.90 8.23 1.22
CA VAL A 271 -14.44 8.07 1.41
C VAL A 271 -13.67 9.21 0.77
N PRO A 272 -13.04 10.11 1.54
CA PRO A 272 -12.30 11.24 1.00
C PRO A 272 -10.86 10.89 0.57
N PHE A 273 -10.29 9.79 1.08
CA PHE A 273 -8.87 9.50 0.93
C PHE A 273 -8.59 7.99 0.81
N VAL A 274 -7.75 7.65 -0.17
CA VAL A 274 -7.19 6.31 -0.37
C VAL A 274 -5.67 6.42 -0.47
N ALA A 275 -4.95 5.81 0.48
CA ALA A 275 -3.49 5.76 0.46
C ALA A 275 -2.99 4.56 -0.33
N LEU A 276 -1.81 4.64 -0.95
CA LEU A 276 -1.26 3.51 -1.70
C LEU A 276 -0.91 2.33 -0.78
N THR A 277 -0.35 2.59 0.40
CA THR A 277 0.09 1.56 1.35
C THR A 277 -0.31 1.92 2.78
N THR A 278 -0.24 0.93 3.68
CA THR A 278 -0.47 1.12 5.13
C THR A 278 0.55 2.08 5.75
N ILE A 279 1.80 2.07 5.26
CA ILE A 279 2.83 3.01 5.72
C ILE A 279 2.46 4.44 5.35
N GLN A 280 2.03 4.69 4.11
CA GLN A 280 1.55 6.01 3.70
C GLN A 280 0.28 6.45 4.44
N MET A 281 -0.62 5.51 4.75
CA MET A 281 -1.77 5.81 5.60
C MET A 281 -1.33 6.28 6.98
N ARG A 282 -0.36 5.59 7.60
CA ARG A 282 0.22 6.00 8.89
C ARG A 282 0.77 7.43 8.83
N GLU A 283 1.63 7.70 7.85
CA GLU A 283 2.24 9.02 7.66
C GLU A 283 1.19 10.13 7.44
N SER A 284 0.15 9.85 6.66
CA SER A 284 -0.94 10.79 6.41
C SER A 284 -1.72 11.11 7.68
N VAL A 285 -2.04 10.09 8.49
CA VAL A 285 -2.79 10.28 9.74
C VAL A 285 -1.97 11.04 10.78
N GLU A 286 -0.67 10.76 10.87
CA GLU A 286 0.24 11.45 11.80
C GLU A 286 0.41 12.93 11.44
N ASN A 287 0.33 13.27 10.15
CA ASN A 287 0.52 14.64 9.68
C ASN A 287 -0.77 15.49 9.65
N ASP A 288 -1.91 14.89 9.28
CA ASP A 288 -3.15 15.63 9.00
C ASP A 288 -4.21 15.47 10.10
N GLY A 289 -4.39 14.27 10.63
CA GLY A 289 -5.37 13.99 11.70
C GLY A 289 -6.84 14.21 11.32
N SER A 290 -7.17 14.48 10.05
CA SER A 290 -8.53 14.77 9.57
C SER A 290 -9.45 13.54 9.58
N LEU A 291 -8.89 12.34 9.39
CA LEU A 291 -9.65 11.10 9.40
C LEU A 291 -10.13 10.72 10.81
N GLU A 292 -11.39 10.30 10.93
CA GLU A 292 -11.96 9.74 12.16
C GLU A 292 -11.69 8.23 12.27
N ALA A 293 -11.56 7.56 11.11
CA ALA A 293 -11.25 6.14 10.99
C ALA A 293 -10.37 5.88 9.77
N PHE A 294 -9.54 4.84 9.82
CA PHE A 294 -8.73 4.38 8.69
C PHE A 294 -8.30 2.93 8.88
N VAL A 295 -7.91 2.26 7.81
CA VAL A 295 -7.47 0.86 7.88
C VAL A 295 -5.97 0.75 8.14
N MET A 296 -5.60 -0.22 8.97
CA MET A 296 -4.21 -0.50 9.30
C MET A 296 -4.05 -1.95 9.76
N GLU A 297 -2.84 -2.48 9.71
CA GLU A 297 -2.52 -3.76 10.35
C GLU A 297 -2.21 -3.57 11.82
N TYR A 298 -2.52 -4.58 12.64
CA TYR A 298 -2.29 -4.55 14.10
C TYR A 298 -0.82 -4.29 14.43
N GLN A 299 0.11 -4.95 13.72
CA GLN A 299 1.54 -4.73 13.88
C GLN A 299 1.91 -3.25 13.72
N THR A 300 1.43 -2.60 12.67
CA THR A 300 1.69 -1.17 12.42
C THR A 300 1.02 -0.29 13.49
N PHE A 301 -0.22 -0.61 13.88
CA PHE A 301 -0.95 0.13 14.91
C PHE A 301 -0.20 0.15 16.25
N VAL A 302 0.24 -1.01 16.76
CA VAL A 302 0.92 -1.08 18.06
C VAL A 302 2.32 -0.45 18.05
N ASN A 303 2.92 -0.30 16.87
CA ASN A 303 4.22 0.35 16.69
C ASN A 303 4.11 1.84 16.30
N THR A 304 2.90 2.41 16.27
CA THR A 304 2.68 3.85 16.01
C THR A 304 2.30 4.53 17.32
N PRO A 305 3.25 5.19 18.02
CA PRO A 305 3.00 5.74 19.37
C PRO A 305 1.86 6.77 19.41
N SER A 306 1.70 7.58 18.36
CA SER A 306 0.65 8.59 18.21
C SER A 306 -0.77 8.01 18.22
N LEU A 307 -0.92 6.71 17.90
CA LEU A 307 -2.21 6.04 17.87
C LEU A 307 -2.57 5.27 19.15
N LYS A 308 -1.60 5.13 20.10
CA LYS A 308 -1.84 4.36 21.34
C LYS A 308 -2.87 5.01 22.28
N ALA A 309 -2.96 6.33 22.25
CA ALA A 309 -3.92 7.07 23.04
C ALA A 309 -4.98 7.69 22.13
N GLY A 310 -6.25 7.46 22.43
CA GLY A 310 -7.36 8.09 21.70
C GLY A 310 -7.83 7.35 20.45
N TYR A 311 -7.31 6.14 20.17
CA TYR A 311 -7.76 5.28 19.08
C TYR A 311 -8.05 3.86 19.57
N GLU A 312 -9.01 3.21 18.93
CA GLU A 312 -9.37 1.81 19.10
C GLU A 312 -9.10 1.04 17.81
N PHE A 313 -8.68 -0.23 17.95
CA PHE A 313 -8.45 -1.14 16.83
C PHE A 313 -9.62 -2.13 16.74
N ILE A 314 -10.33 -2.10 15.61
CA ILE A 314 -11.50 -2.94 15.34
C ILE A 314 -11.13 -3.91 14.22
N PRO A 315 -10.90 -5.21 14.50
CA PRO A 315 -10.45 -6.16 13.50
C PRO A 315 -11.50 -6.41 12.43
N PHE A 316 -11.07 -6.69 11.19
CA PHE A 316 -11.96 -7.03 10.08
C PHE A 316 -11.34 -8.04 9.10
N GLY A 317 -12.20 -8.74 8.37
CA GLY A 317 -11.88 -9.57 7.22
C GLY A 317 -10.95 -10.76 7.50
N PRO A 318 -10.44 -11.43 6.47
CA PRO A 318 -9.47 -12.52 6.61
C PRO A 318 -8.20 -12.12 7.36
N ARG A 319 -7.64 -13.07 8.12
CA ARG A 319 -6.37 -12.85 8.84
C ARG A 319 -5.22 -12.61 7.88
N HIS A 320 -4.25 -11.85 8.34
CA HIS A 320 -2.97 -11.64 7.66
C HIS A 320 -1.93 -12.62 8.23
N ASP A 321 -2.04 -13.89 7.86
CA ASP A 321 -1.16 -14.95 8.37
C ASP A 321 0.17 -15.05 7.61
N ASN A 322 0.47 -14.09 6.74
CA ASN A 322 1.73 -13.95 6.00
C ASN A 322 2.24 -15.28 5.44
N PRO A 323 1.52 -15.93 4.53
CA PRO A 323 1.90 -17.24 4.02
C PRO A 323 3.25 -17.19 3.28
N LEU A 324 3.89 -18.34 3.13
CA LEU A 324 5.06 -18.52 2.27
C LEU A 324 4.76 -19.63 1.25
N TYR A 325 4.88 -19.31 -0.01
CA TYR A 325 4.70 -20.22 -1.14
C TYR A 325 5.92 -20.23 -2.06
N GLY A 326 6.25 -21.39 -2.59
CA GLY A 326 7.13 -21.48 -3.75
C GLY A 326 6.35 -21.19 -5.04
N ILE A 327 6.98 -20.49 -5.98
CA ILE A 327 6.37 -19.98 -7.21
C ILE A 327 6.89 -20.75 -8.43
N GLY A 328 5.98 -21.11 -9.33
CA GLY A 328 6.32 -21.82 -10.56
C GLY A 328 6.81 -23.26 -10.31
N ASN A 329 7.72 -23.71 -11.16
CA ASN A 329 8.34 -25.04 -11.05
C ASN A 329 9.65 -24.94 -10.25
N ILE A 330 9.57 -24.63 -8.95
CA ILE A 330 10.76 -24.57 -8.10
C ILE A 330 11.44 -25.96 -8.02
N SER A 331 12.78 -25.99 -8.00
CA SER A 331 13.52 -27.22 -7.81
C SER A 331 13.35 -27.80 -6.39
N ALA A 332 13.58 -29.09 -6.24
CA ALA A 332 13.51 -29.76 -4.92
C ALA A 332 14.46 -29.09 -3.90
N GLU A 333 15.68 -28.73 -4.34
CA GLU A 333 16.66 -28.07 -3.47
C GLU A 333 16.23 -26.66 -3.05
N LYS A 334 15.59 -25.88 -3.93
CA LYS A 334 15.04 -24.57 -3.57
C LYS A 334 13.85 -24.70 -2.62
N LYS A 335 12.99 -25.71 -2.85
CA LYS A 335 11.90 -26.02 -1.91
C LYS A 335 12.44 -26.39 -0.54
N GLU A 336 13.45 -27.26 -0.47
CA GLU A 336 14.10 -27.64 0.79
C GLU A 336 14.71 -26.43 1.51
N ALA A 337 15.33 -25.50 0.77
CA ALA A 337 15.88 -24.26 1.34
C ALA A 337 14.77 -23.35 1.90
N LEU A 338 13.63 -23.21 1.19
CA LEU A 338 12.46 -22.45 1.68
C LEU A 338 11.85 -23.11 2.93
N ASP A 339 11.72 -24.43 2.95
CA ASP A 339 11.24 -25.17 4.12
C ASP A 339 12.18 -25.00 5.33
N ALA A 340 13.51 -25.07 5.12
CA ALA A 340 14.50 -24.85 6.15
C ALA A 340 14.45 -23.42 6.71
N PHE A 341 14.29 -22.42 5.84
CA PHE A 341 14.14 -21.03 6.25
C PHE A 341 12.86 -20.79 7.07
N ALA A 342 11.72 -21.35 6.60
CA ALA A 342 10.47 -21.26 7.33
C ALA A 342 10.54 -21.90 8.71
N ALA A 343 11.12 -23.11 8.81
CA ALA A 343 11.32 -23.80 10.08
C ALA A 343 12.27 -23.03 11.04
N PHE A 344 13.27 -22.35 10.47
CA PHE A 344 14.17 -21.49 11.26
C PHE A 344 13.42 -20.31 11.87
N ALA A 345 12.54 -19.66 11.12
CA ALA A 345 11.70 -18.56 11.60
C ALA A 345 10.69 -19.00 12.70
N GLU A 346 10.36 -20.29 12.77
CA GLU A 346 9.45 -20.85 13.77
C GLU A 346 10.13 -21.13 15.12
N GLN A 347 11.44 -20.93 15.26
CA GLN A 347 12.15 -21.08 16.53
C GLN A 347 11.64 -20.07 17.57
N SER A 348 11.73 -20.47 18.86
CA SER A 348 11.14 -19.70 19.97
C SER A 348 11.62 -18.25 20.05
N GLN A 349 12.89 -18.00 19.75
CA GLN A 349 13.47 -16.65 19.74
C GLN A 349 12.82 -15.73 18.71
N TYR A 350 12.52 -16.25 17.50
CA TYR A 350 11.86 -15.46 16.45
C TYR A 350 10.35 -15.32 16.67
N LYS A 351 9.71 -16.30 17.31
CA LYS A 351 8.34 -16.15 17.79
C LYS A 351 8.23 -15.05 18.85
N GLN A 352 9.21 -14.94 19.75
CA GLN A 352 9.28 -13.87 20.74
C GLN A 352 9.57 -12.51 20.08
N ALA A 353 10.52 -12.46 19.12
CA ALA A 353 10.79 -11.26 18.34
C ALA A 353 9.54 -10.80 17.56
N ALA A 354 8.83 -11.73 16.91
CA ALA A 354 7.59 -11.46 16.21
C ALA A 354 6.53 -10.83 17.14
N ALA A 355 6.32 -11.41 18.32
CA ALA A 355 5.40 -10.86 19.32
C ALA A 355 5.82 -9.47 19.80
N LYS A 356 7.12 -9.27 20.05
CA LYS A 356 7.69 -7.95 20.42
C LYS A 356 7.46 -6.89 19.34
N TYR A 357 7.52 -7.29 18.06
CA TYR A 357 7.29 -6.41 16.91
C TYR A 357 5.81 -6.27 16.55
N GLY A 358 4.90 -6.82 17.36
CA GLY A 358 3.44 -6.69 17.16
C GLY A 358 2.84 -7.72 16.22
N PHE A 359 3.62 -8.70 15.75
CA PHE A 359 3.10 -9.86 15.04
C PHE A 359 2.56 -10.91 16.01
N ASN A 360 1.85 -11.91 15.47
CA ASN A 360 1.22 -12.98 16.26
C ASN A 360 0.35 -12.43 17.41
N PRO A 361 -0.58 -11.49 17.15
CA PRO A 361 -1.37 -10.87 18.19
C PRO A 361 -2.13 -11.93 18.99
N THR A 362 -2.17 -11.77 20.33
CA THR A 362 -2.93 -12.64 21.23
C THR A 362 -4.43 -12.37 21.18
N MET A 363 -4.85 -11.34 20.45
CA MET A 363 -6.26 -11.01 20.24
C MET A 363 -6.99 -12.19 19.61
N LYS A 364 -8.04 -12.68 20.29
CA LYS A 364 -8.94 -13.68 19.72
C LYS A 364 -9.77 -12.98 18.64
N TYR A 365 -9.56 -13.37 17.41
CA TYR A 365 -10.29 -12.88 16.26
C TYR A 365 -10.54 -14.00 15.26
N GLU A 366 -11.80 -14.21 14.95
CA GLU A 366 -12.25 -15.11 13.87
C GLU A 366 -12.91 -14.26 12.78
N PRO A 367 -12.55 -14.45 11.53
CA PRO A 367 -13.15 -13.74 10.41
C PRO A 367 -14.67 -13.95 10.36
N SER A 368 -15.43 -12.87 10.25
CA SER A 368 -16.90 -12.91 10.13
C SER A 368 -17.38 -13.11 8.69
N ILE A 369 -16.46 -13.10 7.71
CA ILE A 369 -16.77 -13.24 6.30
C ILE A 369 -16.09 -14.48 5.71
N GLN A 370 -16.77 -15.12 4.77
CA GLN A 370 -16.16 -16.18 3.95
C GLN A 370 -15.22 -15.55 2.93
N THR A 371 -13.98 -16.05 2.86
CA THR A 371 -13.01 -15.60 1.86
C THR A 371 -13.48 -16.01 0.46
N PRO A 372 -13.64 -15.06 -0.49
CA PRO A 372 -13.99 -15.40 -1.87
C PRO A 372 -12.81 -16.06 -2.59
N ASP A 373 -13.10 -16.76 -3.68
CA ASP A 373 -12.07 -17.35 -4.52
C ASP A 373 -11.23 -16.28 -5.27
N GLY A 374 -10.10 -16.69 -5.82
CA GLY A 374 -9.17 -15.78 -6.49
C GLY A 374 -9.76 -15.07 -7.71
N LYS A 375 -10.71 -15.68 -8.43
CA LYS A 375 -11.38 -15.05 -9.59
C LYS A 375 -12.29 -13.92 -9.13
N LEU A 376 -13.06 -14.16 -8.07
CA LEU A 376 -13.94 -13.13 -7.50
C LEU A 376 -13.12 -11.97 -6.91
N LEU A 377 -11.95 -12.25 -6.32
CA LEU A 377 -11.02 -11.21 -5.86
C LEU A 377 -10.54 -10.30 -7.00
N VAL A 378 -10.14 -10.87 -8.13
CA VAL A 378 -9.75 -10.10 -9.34
C VAL A 378 -10.91 -9.25 -9.86
N GLN A 379 -12.13 -9.81 -9.88
CA GLN A 379 -13.32 -9.08 -10.29
C GLN A 379 -13.66 -7.95 -9.30
N ALA A 380 -13.48 -8.17 -8.00
CA ALA A 380 -13.68 -7.14 -6.98
C ALA A 380 -12.70 -5.97 -7.15
N GLN A 381 -11.43 -6.22 -7.46
CA GLN A 381 -10.47 -5.17 -7.80
C GLN A 381 -10.89 -4.40 -9.06
N THR A 382 -11.37 -5.09 -10.09
CA THR A 382 -11.87 -4.46 -11.31
C THR A 382 -13.06 -3.54 -10.99
N LEU A 383 -14.03 -4.03 -10.22
CA LEU A 383 -15.16 -3.23 -9.74
C LEU A 383 -14.68 -1.98 -8.97
N TRP A 384 -13.73 -2.16 -8.06
CA TRP A 384 -13.17 -1.04 -7.32
C TRP A 384 -12.56 0.01 -8.26
N LYS A 385 -11.75 -0.41 -9.24
CA LYS A 385 -11.13 0.49 -10.21
C LYS A 385 -12.17 1.30 -10.99
N GLU A 386 -13.30 0.68 -11.36
CA GLU A 386 -14.38 1.32 -12.09
C GLU A 386 -15.22 2.27 -11.22
N LYS A 387 -15.33 1.97 -9.92
CA LYS A 387 -16.26 2.66 -9.00
C LYS A 387 -15.59 3.54 -7.95
N LYS A 388 -14.26 3.54 -7.84
CA LYS A 388 -13.51 4.27 -6.80
C LYS A 388 -13.79 5.78 -6.80
N ASP A 389 -14.07 6.35 -7.94
CA ASP A 389 -14.34 7.79 -8.09
C ASP A 389 -15.79 8.15 -7.74
N ALA A 390 -16.67 7.16 -7.59
CA ALA A 390 -18.09 7.31 -7.21
C ALA A 390 -18.85 8.37 -8.06
N GLY A 391 -18.51 8.47 -9.36
CA GLY A 391 -19.08 9.45 -10.29
C GLY A 391 -18.57 10.89 -10.09
N ARG A 392 -17.61 11.13 -9.21
CA ARG A 392 -16.94 12.42 -9.09
C ARG A 392 -16.02 12.65 -10.27
N ARG A 393 -16.11 13.82 -10.91
CA ARG A 393 -15.15 14.22 -11.94
C ARG A 393 -13.85 14.66 -11.29
N ILE A 394 -12.75 14.05 -11.68
CA ILE A 394 -11.40 14.37 -11.21
C ILE A 394 -10.68 15.11 -12.32
N SER A 395 -10.08 16.25 -12.00
CA SER A 395 -9.11 16.93 -12.86
C SER A 395 -7.74 16.79 -12.24
N ALA A 396 -6.87 16.02 -12.87
CA ALA A 396 -5.49 15.83 -12.42
C ALA A 396 -4.57 16.83 -13.12
N ILE A 397 -3.70 17.50 -12.37
CA ILE A 397 -2.66 18.38 -12.90
C ILE A 397 -1.31 17.82 -12.48
N PHE A 398 -0.48 17.44 -13.45
CA PHE A 398 0.86 16.97 -13.22
C PHE A 398 1.87 18.10 -13.45
N LEU A 399 2.57 18.51 -12.40
CA LEU A 399 3.69 19.43 -12.51
C LEU A 399 4.98 18.60 -12.64
N CYS A 400 5.54 18.58 -13.84
CA CYS A 400 6.70 17.75 -14.15
C CYS A 400 7.96 18.58 -14.34
N ASP A 401 9.04 18.23 -13.65
CA ASP A 401 10.36 18.75 -13.91
C ASP A 401 10.90 18.16 -15.23
N ILE A 402 11.20 19.03 -16.20
CA ILE A 402 11.82 18.69 -17.49
C ILE A 402 13.16 19.39 -17.68
N SER A 403 13.77 19.85 -16.60
CA SER A 403 15.09 20.50 -16.63
C SER A 403 16.18 19.55 -17.19
N GLY A 404 17.34 20.11 -17.54
CA GLY A 404 18.44 19.33 -18.10
C GLY A 404 18.91 18.17 -17.21
N SER A 405 18.76 18.28 -15.89
CA SER A 405 19.08 17.21 -14.93
C SER A 405 18.17 15.98 -15.04
N MET A 406 17.02 16.12 -15.70
CA MET A 406 16.08 15.03 -15.98
C MET A 406 16.43 14.26 -17.27
N ALA A 407 17.43 14.68 -18.05
CA ALA A 407 17.80 14.03 -19.30
C ALA A 407 18.14 12.53 -19.13
N GLY A 408 17.89 11.73 -20.16
CA GLY A 408 18.20 10.30 -20.20
C GLY A 408 17.16 9.45 -19.46
N ASN A 409 17.61 8.59 -18.56
CA ASN A 409 16.74 7.59 -17.91
C ASN A 409 15.64 8.22 -17.02
N ARG A 410 15.92 9.34 -16.35
CA ARG A 410 14.95 10.00 -15.45
C ARG A 410 13.70 10.47 -16.19
N ILE A 411 13.86 11.16 -17.33
CA ILE A 411 12.72 11.61 -18.13
C ILE A 411 11.95 10.43 -18.75
N SER A 412 12.66 9.34 -19.10
CA SER A 412 12.02 8.12 -19.60
C SER A 412 11.16 7.46 -18.52
N GLN A 413 11.65 7.39 -17.29
CA GLN A 413 10.89 6.87 -16.14
C GLN A 413 9.69 7.76 -15.80
N LEU A 414 9.84 9.09 -15.82
CA LEU A 414 8.75 10.03 -15.64
C LEU A 414 7.64 9.81 -16.68
N LYS A 415 7.99 9.66 -17.95
CA LYS A 415 7.02 9.37 -19.02
C LYS A 415 6.29 8.06 -18.79
N LYS A 416 6.99 6.98 -18.39
CA LYS A 416 6.39 5.69 -18.06
C LYS A 416 5.43 5.82 -16.87
N ALA A 417 5.83 6.55 -15.81
CA ALA A 417 5.00 6.77 -14.63
C ALA A 417 3.73 7.56 -14.96
N LEU A 418 3.82 8.61 -15.80
CA LEU A 418 2.66 9.37 -16.24
C LEU A 418 1.70 8.53 -17.08
N LEU A 419 2.22 7.73 -18.01
CA LEU A 419 1.40 6.81 -18.82
C LEU A 419 0.73 5.76 -17.93
N GLY A 420 1.46 5.12 -17.02
CA GLY A 420 0.89 4.17 -16.07
C GLY A 420 -0.14 4.81 -15.15
N GLY A 421 0.12 6.01 -14.64
CA GLY A 421 -0.83 6.76 -13.81
C GLY A 421 -2.12 7.14 -14.55
N SER A 422 -2.03 7.45 -15.86
CA SER A 422 -3.20 7.81 -16.66
C SER A 422 -4.22 6.68 -16.80
N GLU A 423 -3.82 5.42 -16.64
CA GLU A 423 -4.74 4.28 -16.67
C GLU A 423 -5.68 4.22 -15.46
N PHE A 424 -5.27 4.82 -14.34
CA PHE A 424 -6.09 4.90 -13.14
C PHE A 424 -7.10 6.06 -13.17
N ILE A 425 -7.05 6.89 -14.22
CA ILE A 425 -7.95 8.01 -14.40
C ILE A 425 -9.05 7.57 -15.37
N SER A 426 -10.30 7.56 -14.90
CA SER A 426 -11.45 7.17 -15.70
C SER A 426 -11.66 8.09 -16.91
N PRO A 427 -12.22 7.60 -18.04
CA PRO A 427 -12.36 8.39 -19.28
C PRO A 427 -13.17 9.67 -19.15
N GLU A 428 -14.06 9.75 -18.16
CA GLU A 428 -14.87 10.93 -17.83
C GLU A 428 -14.10 12.03 -17.06
N ASN A 429 -12.90 11.72 -16.63
CA ASN A 429 -12.00 12.62 -15.92
C ASN A 429 -11.08 13.37 -16.89
N SER A 430 -10.31 14.33 -16.39
CA SER A 430 -9.38 15.14 -17.20
C SER A 430 -7.97 15.17 -16.57
N ILE A 431 -6.97 15.29 -17.43
CA ILE A 431 -5.56 15.53 -17.04
C ILE A 431 -5.15 16.89 -17.61
#